data_d852af2c72ed383b21dc4ae633af9900
#
_entry.id   d852af2c72ed383b21dc4ae633af9900
#
_cell.length_a   1.000
_cell.length_b   1.000
_cell.length_c   1.000
_cell.angle_alpha   90.00
_cell.angle_beta   90.00
_cell.angle_gamma   90.00
#
_symmetry.space_group_name_H-M   'P 1'
#
loop_
_entity.id
_entity.type
_entity.pdbx_description
1 polymer ?
#
loop_
_entity_poly.entity_id
_entity_poly.type
_entity_poly.pdbx_seq_one_letter_code
_entity_poly.pdbx_strand_id
1 'polypeptide(L)'
;MSRVIDLELDLPPTNEEEIVGTLKFFMQHRGEKGLANYMHIFGPGRARALGLTLEEVERMWDELSPDAFEAALRKRAGGLATSLSGFVSELDEAGVEWGLIEAGSNDKTAEIVSQFPHKFIGQAAVNPHDGMNAVRELERAVRELGLRSFYASPFRYGIRPNDKKFYPLYAKAAELDIPVFVYCTMNYRTDFPMDLAHPISLDDVARDFPEMTIVADCGGWPWVPEMVAVARRHQNVYIDTAAHRPKYLATPGSGWEMLMHFGNTLLQDRIVFASGWANYQMPIKEVVEEMKALPLKEEVKEKWLYGNAARIFRR
;
A
#
# COMPACT_ATOMS: atom_id res chain seq x y z
N MET A 1 7.67 -14.56 -20.28
CA MET A 1 7.22 -14.37 -18.88
C MET A 1 6.08 -13.37 -18.92
N SER A 2 5.02 -13.56 -18.12
CA SER A 2 3.95 -12.57 -17.99
C SER A 2 4.52 -11.32 -17.33
N ARG A 3 4.28 -10.14 -17.92
CA ARG A 3 4.67 -8.85 -17.36
C ARG A 3 3.80 -8.56 -16.13
N VAL A 4 4.36 -7.91 -15.14
CA VAL A 4 3.66 -7.54 -13.90
C VAL A 4 3.85 -6.05 -13.64
N ILE A 5 2.80 -5.38 -13.20
CA ILE A 5 2.83 -4.02 -12.64
C ILE A 5 2.36 -4.12 -11.20
N ASP A 6 3.11 -3.54 -10.27
CA ASP A 6 2.79 -3.55 -8.85
C ASP A 6 2.37 -2.15 -8.38
N LEU A 7 1.12 -1.98 -8.00
CA LEU A 7 0.56 -0.66 -7.65
C LEU A 7 0.65 -0.31 -6.15
N GLU A 8 1.25 -1.18 -5.33
CA GLU A 8 1.70 -0.87 -3.97
C GLU A 8 3.03 -1.58 -3.74
N LEU A 9 4.08 -1.00 -4.29
CA LEU A 9 5.42 -1.52 -4.20
C LEU A 9 6.18 -0.84 -3.05
N ASP A 10 6.25 -1.51 -1.91
CA ASP A 10 7.09 -1.07 -0.81
C ASP A 10 8.56 -1.06 -1.22
N LEU A 11 9.30 -0.05 -0.79
CA LEU A 11 10.75 -0.04 -0.93
C LEU A 11 11.41 -0.85 0.19
N PRO A 12 12.47 -1.62 -0.12
CA PRO A 12 13.23 -2.30 0.94
C PRO A 12 14.00 -1.28 1.78
N PRO A 13 14.29 -1.62 3.03
CA PRO A 13 15.19 -0.80 3.84
C PRO A 13 16.58 -0.81 3.20
N THR A 14 17.14 0.39 3.01
CA THR A 14 18.43 0.61 2.35
C THR A 14 19.60 0.73 3.34
N ASN A 15 19.31 0.82 4.62
CA ASN A 15 20.30 0.91 5.69
C ASN A 15 19.77 0.29 7.00
N GLU A 16 20.65 0.08 7.94
CA GLU A 16 20.34 -0.54 9.23
C GLU A 16 19.35 0.29 10.06
N GLU A 17 19.35 1.59 9.93
CA GLU A 17 18.44 2.49 10.65
C GLU A 17 17.00 2.27 10.21
N GLU A 18 16.75 2.15 8.91
CA GLU A 18 15.43 1.85 8.38
C GLU A 18 14.93 0.47 8.82
N ILE A 19 15.83 -0.55 8.88
CA ILE A 19 15.50 -1.89 9.35
C ILE A 19 15.02 -1.88 10.80
N VAL A 20 15.75 -1.19 11.67
CA VAL A 20 15.45 -1.19 13.12
C VAL A 20 14.38 -0.15 13.50
N GLY A 21 14.18 0.87 12.64
CA GLY A 21 13.35 2.03 12.95
C GLY A 21 11.93 1.68 13.35
N THR A 22 11.30 0.71 12.68
CA THR A 22 9.92 0.29 13.00
C THR A 22 9.82 -0.39 14.36
N LEU A 23 10.76 -1.27 14.72
CA LEU A 23 10.76 -1.89 16.06
C LEU A 23 11.04 -0.86 17.14
N LYS A 24 11.99 0.05 16.89
CA LYS A 24 12.24 1.18 17.79
C LYS A 24 10.99 2.03 17.99
N PHE A 25 10.31 2.40 16.91
CA PHE A 25 9.04 3.13 16.97
C PHE A 25 7.99 2.38 17.80
N PHE A 26 7.80 1.10 17.57
CA PHE A 26 6.85 0.29 18.34
C PHE A 26 7.19 0.27 19.84
N MET A 27 8.45 0.12 20.20
CA MET A 27 8.88 0.12 21.61
C MET A 27 8.68 1.49 22.27
N GLN A 28 8.98 2.57 21.58
CA GLN A 28 8.76 3.93 22.07
C GLN A 28 7.28 4.23 22.35
N HIS A 29 6.37 3.63 21.57
CA HIS A 29 4.93 3.90 21.62
C HIS A 29 4.11 2.70 22.17
N ARG A 30 4.76 1.69 22.80
CA ARG A 30 4.09 0.47 23.29
C ARG A 30 3.02 0.71 24.34
N GLY A 31 3.10 1.84 25.06
CA GLY A 31 2.08 2.27 26.04
C GLY A 31 0.86 2.96 25.43
N GLU A 32 0.90 3.29 24.14
CA GLU A 32 -0.21 3.93 23.45
C GLU A 32 -1.24 2.90 23.01
N LYS A 33 -2.45 2.96 23.57
CA LYS A 33 -3.53 2.01 23.29
C LYS A 33 -3.79 1.79 21.79
N GLY A 34 -3.72 2.87 21.01
CA GLY A 34 -3.98 2.84 19.58
C GLY A 34 -2.96 2.01 18.79
N LEU A 35 -1.70 1.99 19.22
CA LEU A 35 -0.60 1.34 18.53
C LEU A 35 -0.27 -0.05 19.06
N ALA A 36 -0.69 -0.41 20.27
CA ALA A 36 -0.38 -1.71 20.88
C ALA A 36 -0.83 -2.89 19.99
N ASN A 37 -2.05 -2.83 19.45
CA ASN A 37 -2.55 -3.86 18.54
C ASN A 37 -1.77 -3.91 17.22
N TYR A 38 -1.39 -2.76 16.68
CA TYR A 38 -0.59 -2.65 15.47
C TYR A 38 0.79 -3.31 15.65
N MET A 39 1.44 -3.05 16.79
CA MET A 39 2.69 -3.70 17.17
C MET A 39 2.51 -5.22 17.29
N HIS A 40 1.41 -5.69 17.88
CA HIS A 40 1.13 -7.11 18.06
C HIS A 40 0.97 -7.86 16.72
N ILE A 41 0.41 -7.20 15.72
CA ILE A 41 0.21 -7.77 14.37
C ILE A 41 1.49 -7.75 13.55
N PHE A 42 2.20 -6.62 13.50
CA PHE A 42 3.32 -6.40 12.58
C PHE A 42 4.71 -6.59 13.24
N GLY A 43 4.79 -6.49 14.57
CA GLY A 43 6.03 -6.65 15.33
C GLY A 43 6.70 -8.01 15.19
N PRO A 44 5.95 -9.14 15.28
CA PRO A 44 6.55 -10.48 15.22
C PRO A 44 7.30 -10.75 13.91
N GLY A 45 6.77 -10.30 12.76
CA GLY A 45 7.45 -10.44 11.46
C GLY A 45 8.78 -9.68 11.43
N ARG A 46 8.77 -8.44 11.91
CA ARG A 46 9.97 -7.58 11.94
C ARG A 46 11.02 -8.06 12.94
N ALA A 47 10.60 -8.54 14.10
CA ALA A 47 11.50 -9.15 15.07
C ALA A 47 12.18 -10.39 14.47
N ARG A 48 11.41 -11.26 13.81
CA ARG A 48 11.91 -12.48 13.16
C ARG A 48 12.93 -12.18 12.05
N ALA A 49 12.76 -11.10 11.30
CA ALA A 49 13.75 -10.66 10.31
C ALA A 49 15.13 -10.38 10.94
N LEU A 50 15.17 -10.02 12.23
CA LEU A 50 16.40 -9.82 13.01
C LEU A 50 16.83 -11.07 13.81
N GLY A 51 16.17 -12.22 13.59
CA GLY A 51 16.42 -13.45 14.34
C GLY A 51 15.97 -13.39 15.80
N LEU A 52 14.91 -12.61 16.09
CA LEU A 52 14.34 -12.41 17.43
C LEU A 52 12.85 -12.78 17.45
N THR A 53 12.34 -13.04 18.66
CA THR A 53 10.89 -12.99 18.94
C THR A 53 10.50 -11.58 19.39
N LEU A 54 9.21 -11.26 19.36
CA LEU A 54 8.72 -9.96 19.86
C LEU A 54 8.99 -9.83 21.36
N GLU A 55 8.81 -10.90 22.13
CA GLU A 55 9.06 -10.95 23.58
C GLU A 55 10.57 -10.68 23.90
N GLU A 56 11.47 -11.14 23.05
CA GLU A 56 12.90 -10.83 23.19
C GLU A 56 13.18 -9.35 22.92
N VAL A 57 12.53 -8.75 21.93
CA VAL A 57 12.63 -7.31 21.65
C VAL A 57 12.08 -6.50 22.80
N GLU A 58 10.92 -6.87 23.37
CA GLU A 58 10.31 -6.20 24.53
C GLU A 58 11.22 -6.28 25.76
N ARG A 59 11.77 -7.45 26.06
CA ARG A 59 12.74 -7.64 27.15
C ARG A 59 13.99 -6.79 26.96
N MET A 60 14.55 -6.77 25.75
CA MET A 60 15.71 -5.92 25.44
C MET A 60 15.42 -4.44 25.66
N TRP A 61 14.19 -3.98 25.32
CA TRP A 61 13.78 -2.61 25.56
C TRP A 61 13.70 -2.28 27.06
N ASP A 62 13.23 -3.23 27.90
CA ASP A 62 13.11 -3.05 29.35
C ASP A 62 14.46 -3.09 30.07
N GLU A 63 15.42 -3.87 29.56
CA GLU A 63 16.72 -4.09 30.21
C GLU A 63 17.82 -3.14 29.74
N LEU A 64 17.70 -2.56 28.54
CA LEU A 64 18.77 -1.75 27.92
C LEU A 64 18.39 -0.26 27.90
N SER A 65 19.41 0.60 27.90
CA SER A 65 19.19 2.00 27.54
C SER A 65 18.76 2.13 26.06
N PRO A 66 18.06 3.20 25.66
CA PRO A 66 17.63 3.40 24.27
C PRO A 66 18.76 3.26 23.25
N ASP A 67 19.95 3.79 23.56
CA ASP A 67 21.12 3.70 22.67
C ASP A 67 21.67 2.27 22.60
N ALA A 68 21.73 1.56 23.73
CA ALA A 68 22.18 0.17 23.77
C ALA A 68 21.20 -0.77 23.05
N PHE A 69 19.89 -0.53 23.19
CA PHE A 69 18.84 -1.23 22.46
C PHE A 69 19.00 -1.05 20.94
N GLU A 70 19.11 0.20 20.48
CA GLU A 70 19.33 0.49 19.07
C GLU A 70 20.61 -0.16 18.54
N ALA A 71 21.72 -0.04 19.25
CA ALA A 71 22.97 -0.66 18.85
C ALA A 71 22.88 -2.19 18.75
N ALA A 72 22.16 -2.83 19.68
CA ALA A 72 21.95 -4.28 19.66
C ALA A 72 21.10 -4.73 18.45
N LEU A 73 20.06 -3.96 18.07
CA LEU A 73 19.27 -4.24 16.87
C LEU A 73 20.08 -3.97 15.60
N ARG A 74 20.84 -2.87 15.50
CA ARG A 74 21.70 -2.56 14.34
C ARG A 74 22.73 -3.65 14.09
N LYS A 75 23.34 -4.18 15.14
CA LYS A 75 24.28 -5.32 15.01
C LYS A 75 23.63 -6.54 14.36
N ARG A 76 22.34 -6.78 14.60
CA ARG A 76 21.60 -7.89 13.97
C ARG A 76 21.12 -7.55 12.56
N ALA A 77 20.86 -6.27 12.28
CA ALA A 77 20.48 -5.78 10.97
C ALA A 77 21.63 -5.77 9.96
N GLY A 78 22.87 -5.95 10.42
CA GLY A 78 24.05 -5.94 9.55
C GLY A 78 23.93 -6.95 8.40
N GLY A 79 24.06 -6.44 7.16
CA GLY A 79 23.96 -7.24 5.95
C GLY A 79 22.52 -7.54 5.47
N LEU A 80 21.49 -7.02 6.15
CA LEU A 80 20.08 -7.19 5.71
C LEU A 80 19.57 -6.03 4.84
N ALA A 81 20.29 -4.93 4.77
CA ALA A 81 19.95 -3.81 3.91
C ALA A 81 20.13 -4.17 2.44
N THR A 82 19.17 -3.79 1.61
CA THR A 82 19.20 -4.03 0.16
C THR A 82 19.39 -2.71 -0.57
N SER A 83 20.37 -2.62 -1.47
CA SER A 83 20.49 -1.43 -2.32
C SER A 83 19.28 -1.32 -3.29
N LEU A 84 18.93 -0.11 -3.67
CA LEU A 84 17.86 0.09 -4.66
C LEU A 84 18.16 -0.63 -5.99
N SER A 85 19.43 -0.67 -6.42
CA SER A 85 19.81 -1.44 -7.62
C SER A 85 19.67 -2.95 -7.43
N GLY A 86 19.99 -3.48 -6.24
CA GLY A 86 19.74 -4.87 -5.89
C GLY A 86 18.25 -5.20 -5.93
N PHE A 87 17.44 -4.34 -5.35
CA PHE A 87 15.98 -4.50 -5.39
C PHE A 87 15.41 -4.45 -6.82
N VAL A 88 15.90 -3.54 -7.67
CA VAL A 88 15.51 -3.52 -9.09
C VAL A 88 15.82 -4.86 -9.77
N SER A 89 16.95 -5.49 -9.45
CA SER A 89 17.27 -6.82 -9.97
C SER A 89 16.29 -7.89 -9.49
N GLU A 90 15.88 -7.85 -8.22
CA GLU A 90 14.84 -8.75 -7.68
C GLU A 90 13.48 -8.55 -8.37
N LEU A 91 13.10 -7.30 -8.68
CA LEU A 91 11.90 -6.98 -9.44
C LEU A 91 11.97 -7.54 -10.87
N ASP A 92 13.12 -7.44 -11.54
CA ASP A 92 13.33 -8.00 -12.87
C ASP A 92 13.18 -9.53 -12.84
N GLU A 93 13.77 -10.21 -11.85
CA GLU A 93 13.63 -11.65 -11.66
C GLU A 93 12.18 -12.09 -11.36
N ALA A 94 11.41 -11.25 -10.66
CA ALA A 94 9.99 -11.47 -10.40
C ALA A 94 9.09 -11.18 -11.62
N GLY A 95 9.63 -10.54 -12.66
CA GLY A 95 8.89 -10.12 -13.86
C GLY A 95 8.09 -8.83 -13.65
N VAL A 96 8.42 -8.04 -12.60
CA VAL A 96 7.82 -6.73 -12.36
C VAL A 96 8.44 -5.71 -13.30
N GLU A 97 7.65 -5.23 -14.26
CA GLU A 97 8.09 -4.25 -15.25
C GLU A 97 8.30 -2.88 -14.62
N TRP A 98 7.32 -2.44 -13.85
CA TRP A 98 7.42 -1.24 -13.02
C TRP A 98 6.46 -1.31 -11.83
N GLY A 99 6.71 -0.45 -10.83
CA GLY A 99 5.89 -0.35 -9.64
C GLY A 99 5.61 1.08 -9.20
N LEU A 100 4.49 1.27 -8.50
CA LEU A 100 4.10 2.51 -7.85
C LEU A 100 4.68 2.55 -6.45
N ILE A 101 5.44 3.61 -6.13
CA ILE A 101 6.14 3.78 -4.84
C ILE A 101 5.75 5.07 -4.13
N GLU A 102 5.78 5.05 -2.80
CA GLU A 102 5.79 6.20 -1.90
C GLU A 102 6.98 6.06 -0.93
N ALA A 103 7.80 7.10 -0.78
CA ALA A 103 9.04 7.06 0.01
C ALA A 103 9.04 8.02 1.21
N GLY A 104 7.88 8.24 1.83
CA GLY A 104 7.70 9.04 3.04
C GLY A 104 7.63 10.56 2.81
N SER A 105 8.17 11.08 1.71
CA SER A 105 7.94 12.46 1.24
C SER A 105 7.90 12.53 -0.28
N ASN A 106 7.22 13.54 -0.83
CA ASN A 106 7.11 13.74 -2.27
C ASN A 106 8.48 13.95 -2.92
N ASP A 107 9.36 14.73 -2.29
CA ASP A 107 10.71 15.00 -2.80
C ASP A 107 11.57 13.74 -2.82
N LYS A 108 11.59 12.93 -1.74
CA LYS A 108 12.31 11.66 -1.70
C LYS A 108 11.75 10.65 -2.69
N THR A 109 10.44 10.60 -2.87
CA THR A 109 9.79 9.76 -3.88
C THR A 109 10.26 10.14 -5.28
N ALA A 110 10.27 11.42 -5.60
CA ALA A 110 10.75 11.92 -6.90
C ALA A 110 12.23 11.65 -7.13
N GLU A 111 13.06 11.81 -6.09
CA GLU A 111 14.49 11.47 -6.13
C GLU A 111 14.71 10.02 -6.53
N ILE A 112 14.01 9.08 -5.87
CA ILE A 112 14.12 7.65 -6.17
C ILE A 112 13.62 7.33 -7.58
N VAL A 113 12.48 7.89 -7.97
CA VAL A 113 11.94 7.73 -9.34
C VAL A 113 12.94 8.23 -10.38
N SER A 114 13.64 9.34 -10.12
CA SER A 114 14.63 9.89 -11.05
C SER A 114 15.84 8.98 -11.29
N GLN A 115 16.20 8.15 -10.29
CA GLN A 115 17.29 7.18 -10.41
C GLN A 115 16.88 5.95 -11.26
N PHE A 116 15.60 5.58 -11.25
CA PHE A 116 15.07 4.41 -11.96
C PHE A 116 13.75 4.74 -12.70
N PRO A 117 13.74 5.69 -13.67
CA PRO A 117 12.51 6.24 -14.25
C PRO A 117 11.71 5.23 -15.09
N HIS A 118 12.33 4.12 -15.50
CA HIS A 118 11.64 3.05 -16.20
C HIS A 118 11.08 1.98 -15.26
N LYS A 119 11.54 1.97 -14.00
CA LYS A 119 11.16 0.97 -13.01
C LYS A 119 10.14 1.49 -11.99
N PHE A 120 10.17 2.79 -11.66
CA PHE A 120 9.28 3.35 -10.66
C PHE A 120 8.40 4.47 -11.20
N ILE A 121 7.18 4.53 -10.69
CA ILE A 121 6.27 5.68 -10.75
C ILE A 121 6.05 6.16 -9.32
N GLY A 122 6.07 7.48 -9.12
CA GLY A 122 5.89 8.07 -7.81
C GLY A 122 4.43 8.39 -7.50
N GLN A 123 4.03 8.12 -6.26
CA GLN A 123 2.76 8.48 -5.67
C GLN A 123 2.94 9.67 -4.73
N ALA A 124 2.10 10.69 -4.89
CA ALA A 124 2.08 11.85 -4.00
C ALA A 124 1.27 11.54 -2.73
N ALA A 125 1.76 12.04 -1.59
CA ALA A 125 1.03 12.05 -0.34
C ALA A 125 1.02 13.46 0.23
N VAL A 126 -0.16 13.93 0.66
CA VAL A 126 -0.34 15.25 1.30
C VAL A 126 -1.30 15.15 2.47
N ASN A 127 -1.12 16.01 3.47
CA ASN A 127 -1.98 16.03 4.64
C ASN A 127 -3.25 16.86 4.37
N PRO A 128 -4.46 16.28 4.34
CA PRO A 128 -5.70 17.01 4.06
C PRO A 128 -6.06 18.07 5.13
N HIS A 129 -5.44 18.01 6.31
CA HIS A 129 -5.64 19.02 7.35
C HIS A 129 -4.92 20.34 7.05
N ASP A 130 -3.98 20.36 6.09
CA ASP A 130 -3.24 21.57 5.70
C ASP A 130 -4.01 22.45 4.70
N GLY A 131 -5.26 22.07 4.36
CA GLY A 131 -6.16 22.85 3.51
C GLY A 131 -5.54 23.21 2.15
N MET A 132 -5.51 24.50 1.82
CA MET A 132 -4.97 24.96 0.52
C MET A 132 -3.45 24.73 0.35
N ASN A 133 -2.70 24.55 1.45
CA ASN A 133 -1.28 24.18 1.34
C ASN A 133 -1.14 22.74 0.83
N ALA A 134 -2.01 21.82 1.26
CA ALA A 134 -2.06 20.47 0.73
C ALA A 134 -2.40 20.44 -0.78
N VAL A 135 -3.34 21.30 -1.22
CA VAL A 135 -3.70 21.41 -2.65
C VAL A 135 -2.53 21.92 -3.48
N ARG A 136 -1.81 22.95 -3.00
CA ARG A 136 -0.61 23.46 -3.68
C ARG A 136 0.52 22.44 -3.72
N GLU A 137 0.72 21.70 -2.62
CA GLU A 137 1.73 20.65 -2.54
C GLU A 137 1.41 19.48 -3.50
N LEU A 138 0.14 19.07 -3.61
CA LEU A 138 -0.27 18.07 -4.58
C LEU A 138 0.00 18.53 -6.02
N GLU A 139 -0.32 19.80 -6.33
CA GLU A 139 -0.03 20.37 -7.64
C GLU A 139 1.47 20.40 -7.93
N ARG A 140 2.31 20.83 -6.96
CA ARG A 140 3.77 20.79 -7.05
C ARG A 140 4.29 19.38 -7.29
N ALA A 141 3.82 18.43 -6.49
CA ALA A 141 4.22 17.02 -6.58
C ALA A 141 3.99 16.43 -7.98
N VAL A 142 2.87 16.80 -8.61
CA VAL A 142 2.56 16.32 -9.96
C VAL A 142 3.29 17.11 -11.05
N ARG A 143 3.23 18.46 -11.02
CA ARG A 143 3.73 19.30 -12.10
C ARG A 143 5.24 19.47 -12.09
N GLU A 144 5.85 19.59 -10.92
CA GLU A 144 7.28 19.88 -10.77
C GLU A 144 8.09 18.61 -10.47
N LEU A 145 7.56 17.71 -9.63
CA LEU A 145 8.25 16.47 -9.24
C LEU A 145 7.89 15.27 -10.13
N GLY A 146 6.86 15.36 -10.99
CA GLY A 146 6.49 14.31 -11.92
C GLY A 146 5.82 13.10 -11.28
N LEU A 147 5.27 13.23 -10.06
CA LEU A 147 4.49 12.17 -9.44
C LEU A 147 3.17 11.99 -10.18
N ARG A 148 2.67 10.76 -10.25
CA ARG A 148 1.59 10.42 -11.20
C ARG A 148 0.32 9.86 -10.56
N SER A 149 0.23 9.86 -9.25
CA SER A 149 -0.97 9.49 -8.50
C SER A 149 -1.01 10.21 -7.16
N PHE A 150 -2.15 10.18 -6.50
CA PHE A 150 -2.33 10.72 -5.14
C PHE A 150 -2.81 9.61 -4.19
N TYR A 151 -2.21 9.53 -2.99
CA TYR A 151 -2.62 8.61 -1.93
C TYR A 151 -3.44 9.31 -0.87
N ALA A 152 -4.73 9.01 -0.81
CA ALA A 152 -5.65 9.46 0.22
C ALA A 152 -5.74 8.41 1.33
N SER A 153 -5.16 8.68 2.50
CA SER A 153 -5.10 7.73 3.61
C SER A 153 -5.98 8.14 4.78
N PRO A 154 -7.22 7.64 4.88
CA PRO A 154 -8.04 7.75 6.09
C PRO A 154 -7.31 7.30 7.35
N PHE A 155 -6.51 6.24 7.24
CA PHE A 155 -5.72 5.68 8.32
C PHE A 155 -4.71 6.68 8.91
N ARG A 156 -3.97 7.42 8.05
CA ARG A 156 -2.96 8.39 8.51
C ARG A 156 -3.58 9.61 9.18
N TYR A 157 -4.74 10.06 8.66
CA TYR A 157 -5.28 11.37 8.99
C TYR A 157 -6.54 11.32 9.88
N GLY A 158 -7.05 10.13 10.19
CA GLY A 158 -8.17 9.96 11.10
C GLY A 158 -9.51 10.50 10.58
N ILE A 159 -9.66 10.62 9.27
CA ILE A 159 -10.89 11.13 8.61
C ILE A 159 -11.34 10.16 7.52
N ARG A 160 -12.65 10.07 7.27
CA ARG A 160 -13.24 9.18 6.27
C ARG A 160 -12.89 9.62 4.84
N PRO A 161 -12.90 8.70 3.84
CA PRO A 161 -12.66 9.06 2.44
C PRO A 161 -13.58 10.19 1.93
N ASN A 162 -14.84 10.22 2.37
CA ASN A 162 -15.82 11.25 2.00
C ASN A 162 -15.81 12.49 2.93
N ASP A 163 -14.77 12.69 3.74
CA ASP A 163 -14.63 13.91 4.53
C ASP A 163 -14.34 15.11 3.61
N LYS A 164 -15.00 16.25 3.89
CA LYS A 164 -14.86 17.49 3.13
C LYS A 164 -13.42 17.99 2.98
N LYS A 165 -12.50 17.57 3.84
CA LYS A 165 -11.08 17.95 3.76
C LYS A 165 -10.36 17.25 2.62
N PHE A 166 -10.81 16.07 2.17
CA PHE A 166 -10.27 15.40 1.00
C PHE A 166 -10.83 15.98 -0.31
N TYR A 167 -12.03 16.57 -0.33
CA TYR A 167 -12.69 17.00 -1.58
C TYR A 167 -11.87 18.00 -2.40
N PRO A 168 -11.20 19.03 -1.82
CA PRO A 168 -10.31 19.90 -2.60
C PRO A 168 -9.14 19.14 -3.25
N LEU A 169 -8.65 18.08 -2.62
CA LEU A 169 -7.57 17.24 -3.16
C LEU A 169 -8.09 16.33 -4.28
N TYR A 170 -9.31 15.78 -4.15
CA TYR A 170 -9.96 15.02 -5.21
C TYR A 170 -10.23 15.89 -6.45
N ALA A 171 -10.76 17.10 -6.23
CA ALA A 171 -10.96 18.06 -7.31
C ALA A 171 -9.64 18.39 -8.02
N LYS A 172 -8.55 18.58 -7.27
CA LYS A 172 -7.22 18.83 -7.84
C LYS A 172 -6.67 17.61 -8.57
N ALA A 173 -6.85 16.41 -8.05
CA ALA A 173 -6.42 15.17 -8.71
C ALA A 173 -7.19 14.94 -10.03
N ALA A 174 -8.50 15.21 -10.06
CA ALA A 174 -9.31 15.18 -11.27
C ALA A 174 -8.84 16.23 -12.30
N GLU A 175 -8.58 17.48 -11.87
CA GLU A 175 -8.00 18.54 -12.72
C GLU A 175 -6.64 18.13 -13.33
N LEU A 176 -5.81 17.43 -12.55
CA LEU A 176 -4.49 16.97 -12.96
C LEU A 176 -4.52 15.66 -13.77
N ASP A 177 -5.69 15.04 -13.94
CA ASP A 177 -5.91 13.75 -14.62
C ASP A 177 -5.02 12.62 -14.06
N ILE A 178 -4.91 12.55 -12.73
CA ILE A 178 -4.16 11.51 -12.02
C ILE A 178 -5.10 10.60 -11.22
N PRO A 179 -4.82 9.29 -11.13
CA PRO A 179 -5.59 8.37 -10.29
C PRO A 179 -5.37 8.66 -8.81
N VAL A 180 -6.43 8.43 -8.03
CA VAL A 180 -6.40 8.54 -6.56
C VAL A 180 -6.49 7.16 -5.96
N PHE A 181 -5.50 6.80 -5.17
CA PHE A 181 -5.51 5.59 -4.34
C PHE A 181 -6.10 5.94 -2.99
N VAL A 182 -7.10 5.20 -2.55
CA VAL A 182 -7.77 5.46 -1.28
C VAL A 182 -7.65 4.23 -0.40
N TYR A 183 -6.96 4.36 0.74
CA TYR A 183 -6.89 3.30 1.74
C TYR A 183 -8.30 2.86 2.15
N CYS A 184 -8.61 1.61 1.93
CA CYS A 184 -9.96 1.09 2.02
C CYS A 184 -9.96 -0.33 2.63
N THR A 185 -9.72 -0.39 3.95
CA THR A 185 -9.75 -1.63 4.73
C THR A 185 -10.00 -1.29 6.19
N MET A 186 -10.14 -2.28 7.06
CA MET A 186 -10.34 -1.99 8.47
C MET A 186 -9.11 -1.33 9.10
N ASN A 187 -9.36 -0.45 10.07
CA ASN A 187 -8.29 0.18 10.81
C ASN A 187 -7.84 -0.73 11.97
N TYR A 188 -6.56 -1.10 11.98
CA TYR A 188 -5.96 -1.88 13.05
C TYR A 188 -5.60 -1.07 14.29
N ARG A 189 -5.61 0.25 14.21
CA ARG A 189 -5.45 1.12 15.37
C ARG A 189 -6.74 1.15 16.19
N THR A 190 -6.63 0.99 17.51
CA THR A 190 -7.80 0.94 18.39
C THR A 190 -8.22 2.30 18.94
N ASP A 191 -7.49 3.37 18.61
CA ASP A 191 -7.82 4.75 18.92
C ASP A 191 -8.69 5.43 17.85
N PHE A 192 -8.86 4.79 16.68
CA PHE A 192 -9.79 5.21 15.64
C PHE A 192 -10.92 4.20 15.46
N PRO A 193 -12.06 4.63 14.90
CA PRO A 193 -13.12 3.70 14.51
C PRO A 193 -12.60 2.63 13.53
N MET A 194 -12.98 1.37 13.74
CA MET A 194 -12.58 0.26 12.86
C MET A 194 -13.03 0.49 11.41
N ASP A 195 -14.20 1.09 11.24
CA ASP A 195 -14.86 1.36 9.95
C ASP A 195 -14.47 2.71 9.33
N LEU A 196 -13.40 3.35 9.79
CA LEU A 196 -12.97 4.67 9.31
C LEU A 196 -12.79 4.71 7.79
N ALA A 197 -12.24 3.64 7.22
CA ALA A 197 -12.02 3.47 5.78
C ALA A 197 -12.99 2.44 5.17
N HIS A 198 -14.24 2.38 5.65
CA HIS A 198 -15.25 1.48 5.12
C HIS A 198 -15.56 1.81 3.65
N PRO A 199 -15.62 0.81 2.74
CA PRO A 199 -15.80 1.00 1.30
C PRO A 199 -17.02 1.84 0.91
N ILE A 200 -18.09 1.82 1.71
CA ILE A 200 -19.30 2.60 1.41
C ILE A 200 -19.04 4.10 1.28
N SER A 201 -18.00 4.61 1.95
CA SER A 201 -17.61 6.01 1.82
C SER A 201 -17.09 6.38 0.43
N LEU A 202 -16.61 5.40 -0.34
CA LEU A 202 -16.20 5.59 -1.74
C LEU A 202 -17.38 5.76 -2.69
N ASP A 203 -18.59 5.29 -2.33
CA ASP A 203 -19.80 5.51 -3.12
C ASP A 203 -20.08 7.02 -3.30
N ASP A 204 -19.93 7.79 -2.20
CA ASP A 204 -20.05 9.25 -2.26
C ASP A 204 -18.99 9.88 -3.15
N VAL A 205 -17.72 9.52 -2.92
CA VAL A 205 -16.58 10.08 -3.67
C VAL A 205 -16.69 9.76 -5.17
N ALA A 206 -17.01 8.52 -5.51
CA ALA A 206 -17.13 8.09 -6.91
C ALA A 206 -18.33 8.72 -7.63
N ARG A 207 -19.41 9.00 -6.91
CA ARG A 207 -20.57 9.71 -7.42
C ARG A 207 -20.27 11.19 -7.67
N ASP A 208 -19.54 11.82 -6.73
CA ASP A 208 -19.26 13.26 -6.78
C ASP A 208 -18.10 13.60 -7.73
N PHE A 209 -17.23 12.62 -8.06
CA PHE A 209 -16.10 12.74 -8.99
C PHE A 209 -16.10 11.60 -10.03
N PRO A 210 -17.10 11.52 -10.92
CA PRO A 210 -17.26 10.41 -11.86
C PRO A 210 -16.13 10.33 -12.92
N GLU A 211 -15.44 11.43 -13.19
CA GLU A 211 -14.31 11.51 -14.11
C GLU A 211 -12.97 11.04 -13.49
N MET A 212 -12.88 11.02 -12.15
CA MET A 212 -11.66 10.66 -11.44
C MET A 212 -11.49 9.15 -11.35
N THR A 213 -10.34 8.63 -11.72
CA THR A 213 -10.01 7.22 -11.48
C THR A 213 -9.69 7.01 -9.99
N ILE A 214 -10.43 6.11 -9.35
CA ILE A 214 -10.26 5.75 -7.94
C ILE A 214 -9.76 4.31 -7.87
N VAL A 215 -8.70 4.05 -7.12
CA VAL A 215 -8.23 2.72 -6.76
C VAL A 215 -8.45 2.52 -5.27
N ALA A 216 -9.35 1.61 -4.91
CA ALA A 216 -9.57 1.21 -3.52
C ALA A 216 -8.43 0.29 -3.09
N ASP A 217 -7.56 0.83 -2.25
CA ASP A 217 -6.38 0.16 -1.74
C ASP A 217 -6.75 -0.86 -0.64
N CYS A 218 -6.04 -2.00 -0.61
CA CYS A 218 -6.26 -3.12 0.32
C CYS A 218 -7.62 -3.85 0.16
N GLY A 219 -8.29 -3.75 -0.99
CA GLY A 219 -9.41 -4.59 -1.38
C GLY A 219 -10.70 -4.51 -0.55
N GLY A 220 -10.77 -3.63 0.44
CA GLY A 220 -11.96 -3.44 1.26
C GLY A 220 -12.16 -4.44 2.40
N TRP A 221 -11.22 -5.35 2.66
CA TRP A 221 -11.40 -6.36 3.70
C TRP A 221 -11.63 -5.72 5.11
N PRO A 222 -12.54 -6.24 5.94
CA PRO A 222 -13.41 -7.42 5.76
C PRO A 222 -14.72 -7.15 5.00
N TRP A 223 -14.97 -5.95 4.52
CA TRP A 223 -16.20 -5.52 3.82
C TRP A 223 -16.07 -5.69 2.29
N VAL A 224 -15.53 -6.82 1.88
CA VAL A 224 -15.31 -7.14 0.46
C VAL A 224 -16.61 -7.14 -0.37
N PRO A 225 -17.76 -7.64 0.15
CA PRO A 225 -19.04 -7.54 -0.57
C PRO A 225 -19.45 -6.10 -0.90
N GLU A 226 -19.30 -5.18 0.05
CA GLU A 226 -19.60 -3.75 -0.12
C GLU A 226 -18.62 -3.12 -1.12
N MET A 227 -17.33 -3.45 -1.03
CA MET A 227 -16.33 -2.97 -2.00
C MET A 227 -16.66 -3.42 -3.43
N VAL A 228 -17.01 -4.68 -3.59
CA VAL A 228 -17.45 -5.22 -4.88
C VAL A 228 -18.73 -4.50 -5.37
N ALA A 229 -19.68 -4.21 -4.48
CA ALA A 229 -20.89 -3.48 -4.82
C ALA A 229 -20.60 -2.06 -5.31
N VAL A 230 -19.69 -1.33 -4.62
CA VAL A 230 -19.23 0.02 -5.03
C VAL A 230 -18.57 -0.04 -6.41
N ALA A 231 -17.62 -0.95 -6.62
CA ALA A 231 -16.93 -1.08 -7.91
C ALA A 231 -17.86 -1.52 -9.05
N ARG A 232 -18.91 -2.30 -8.77
CA ARG A 232 -19.93 -2.64 -9.76
C ARG A 232 -20.84 -1.46 -10.13
N ARG A 233 -21.10 -0.59 -9.16
CA ARG A 233 -21.94 0.59 -9.35
C ARG A 233 -21.20 1.70 -10.11
N HIS A 234 -19.91 1.91 -9.81
CA HIS A 234 -19.11 3.00 -10.35
C HIS A 234 -18.00 2.48 -11.28
N GLN A 235 -18.05 2.92 -12.55
CA GLN A 235 -17.09 2.47 -13.56
C GLN A 235 -15.67 3.04 -13.37
N ASN A 236 -15.56 4.12 -12.63
CA ASN A 236 -14.29 4.78 -12.28
C ASN A 236 -13.60 4.19 -11.05
N VAL A 237 -14.19 3.16 -10.39
CA VAL A 237 -13.62 2.51 -9.20
C VAL A 237 -12.95 1.20 -9.58
N TYR A 238 -11.67 1.10 -9.23
CA TYR A 238 -10.82 -0.10 -9.28
C TYR A 238 -10.57 -0.61 -7.86
N ILE A 239 -10.17 -1.87 -7.75
CA ILE A 239 -9.83 -2.52 -6.47
C ILE A 239 -8.44 -3.10 -6.63
N ASP A 240 -7.52 -2.82 -5.71
CA ASP A 240 -6.27 -3.56 -5.63
C ASP A 240 -6.31 -4.69 -4.59
N THR A 241 -5.25 -5.46 -4.54
CA THR A 241 -5.16 -6.66 -3.70
C THR A 241 -4.08 -6.54 -2.62
N ALA A 242 -3.62 -5.32 -2.34
CA ALA A 242 -2.57 -5.06 -1.38
C ALA A 242 -2.89 -5.54 0.04
N ALA A 243 -1.86 -5.66 0.85
CA ALA A 243 -1.93 -6.02 2.26
C ALA A 243 -2.59 -7.39 2.57
N HIS A 244 -2.91 -8.18 1.54
CA HIS A 244 -3.47 -9.52 1.69
C HIS A 244 -2.71 -10.52 0.81
N ARG A 245 -2.11 -11.52 1.46
CA ARG A 245 -1.32 -12.53 0.77
C ARG A 245 -2.17 -13.28 -0.27
N PRO A 246 -1.77 -13.30 -1.56
CA PRO A 246 -2.64 -13.76 -2.65
C PRO A 246 -3.20 -15.17 -2.46
N LYS A 247 -2.42 -16.10 -1.91
CA LYS A 247 -2.89 -17.48 -1.69
C LYS A 247 -4.15 -17.58 -0.83
N TYR A 248 -4.42 -16.59 0.02
CA TYR A 248 -5.60 -16.60 0.89
C TYR A 248 -6.84 -16.03 0.20
N LEU A 249 -6.72 -15.32 -0.92
CA LEU A 249 -7.86 -14.76 -1.65
C LEU A 249 -8.83 -15.85 -2.15
N ALA A 250 -8.31 -17.01 -2.52
CA ALA A 250 -9.12 -18.15 -2.95
C ALA A 250 -9.45 -19.16 -1.84
N THR A 251 -9.07 -18.88 -0.58
CA THR A 251 -9.35 -19.76 0.55
C THR A 251 -10.82 -19.64 0.96
N PRO A 252 -11.59 -20.73 1.01
CA PRO A 252 -12.98 -20.70 1.47
C PRO A 252 -13.09 -20.13 2.89
N GLY A 253 -14.05 -19.23 3.10
CA GLY A 253 -14.27 -18.56 4.39
C GLY A 253 -13.30 -17.42 4.68
N SER A 254 -12.47 -17.01 3.72
CA SER A 254 -11.55 -15.88 3.87
C SER A 254 -12.24 -14.52 3.76
N GLY A 255 -13.47 -14.47 3.24
CA GLY A 255 -14.21 -13.24 2.97
C GLY A 255 -13.95 -12.62 1.58
N TRP A 256 -13.12 -13.25 0.75
CA TRP A 256 -12.77 -12.78 -0.60
C TRP A 256 -13.60 -13.39 -1.73
N GLU A 257 -14.53 -14.27 -1.40
CA GLU A 257 -15.31 -15.04 -2.38
C GLU A 257 -16.02 -14.15 -3.42
N MET A 258 -16.58 -13.01 -2.97
CA MET A 258 -17.25 -12.09 -3.89
C MET A 258 -16.25 -11.41 -4.84
N LEU A 259 -15.08 -11.02 -4.36
CA LEU A 259 -14.03 -10.46 -5.22
C LEU A 259 -13.55 -11.51 -6.24
N MET A 260 -13.27 -12.73 -5.79
CA MET A 260 -12.82 -13.83 -6.67
C MET A 260 -13.86 -14.15 -7.73
N HIS A 261 -15.16 -14.19 -7.38
CA HIS A 261 -16.23 -14.46 -8.32
C HIS A 261 -16.40 -13.34 -9.35
N PHE A 262 -16.59 -12.10 -8.89
CA PHE A 262 -16.86 -10.97 -9.79
C PHE A 262 -15.59 -10.48 -10.50
N GLY A 263 -14.45 -10.56 -9.88
CA GLY A 263 -13.16 -10.23 -10.48
C GLY A 263 -12.78 -11.18 -11.62
N ASN A 264 -13.24 -12.43 -11.56
CA ASN A 264 -13.07 -13.40 -12.66
C ASN A 264 -14.14 -13.28 -13.76
N THR A 265 -15.07 -12.33 -13.63
CA THR A 265 -16.21 -12.14 -14.55
C THR A 265 -16.46 -10.66 -14.84
N LEU A 266 -17.44 -10.04 -14.18
CA LEU A 266 -17.93 -8.68 -14.46
C LEU A 266 -16.92 -7.57 -14.11
N LEU A 267 -16.03 -7.80 -13.14
CA LEU A 267 -15.04 -6.82 -12.68
C LEU A 267 -13.60 -7.16 -13.14
N GLN A 268 -13.44 -8.10 -14.07
CA GLN A 268 -12.12 -8.53 -14.56
C GLN A 268 -11.22 -7.38 -15.05
N ASP A 269 -11.83 -6.30 -15.52
CA ASP A 269 -11.15 -5.11 -16.04
C ASP A 269 -10.91 -4.03 -14.98
N ARG A 270 -11.21 -4.30 -13.71
CA ARG A 270 -11.13 -3.32 -12.62
C ARG A 270 -10.46 -3.81 -11.35
N ILE A 271 -9.83 -4.97 -11.41
CA ILE A 271 -8.94 -5.44 -10.34
C ILE A 271 -7.50 -5.23 -10.79
N VAL A 272 -6.66 -4.75 -9.91
CA VAL A 272 -5.23 -4.52 -10.16
C VAL A 272 -4.38 -5.21 -9.11
N PHE A 273 -3.20 -5.63 -9.50
CA PHE A 273 -2.23 -6.21 -8.59
C PHE A 273 -1.50 -5.11 -7.82
N ALA A 274 -1.46 -5.30 -6.51
CA ALA A 274 -0.64 -4.54 -5.59
C ALA A 274 -0.12 -5.52 -4.54
N SER A 275 1.18 -5.57 -4.34
CA SER A 275 1.77 -6.60 -3.49
C SER A 275 1.68 -6.26 -2.01
N GLY A 276 2.04 -5.06 -1.59
CA GLY A 276 2.28 -4.75 -0.19
C GLY A 276 3.25 -5.74 0.47
N TRP A 277 4.25 -6.20 -0.29
CA TRP A 277 5.11 -7.36 0.02
C TRP A 277 5.84 -7.23 1.36
N ALA A 278 6.18 -6.00 1.76
CA ALA A 278 6.87 -5.76 3.03
C ALA A 278 6.03 -6.16 4.25
N ASN A 279 4.71 -6.18 4.12
CA ASN A 279 3.81 -6.62 5.19
C ASN A 279 3.94 -8.13 5.48
N TYR A 280 4.37 -8.92 4.50
CA TYR A 280 4.51 -10.38 4.62
C TYR A 280 5.91 -10.83 5.00
N GLN A 281 6.90 -9.96 4.91
CA GLN A 281 8.32 -10.29 5.09
C GLN A 281 8.75 -11.48 4.20
N MET A 282 8.34 -11.45 2.93
CA MET A 282 8.64 -12.49 1.94
C MET A 282 9.12 -11.87 0.63
N PRO A 283 9.89 -12.58 -0.21
CA PRO A 283 10.35 -12.06 -1.49
C PRO A 283 9.19 -11.70 -2.42
N ILE A 284 9.29 -10.59 -3.15
CA ILE A 284 8.26 -10.15 -4.12
C ILE A 284 7.94 -11.22 -5.15
N LYS A 285 8.94 -12.00 -5.57
CA LYS A 285 8.77 -13.11 -6.50
C LYS A 285 7.75 -14.15 -6.01
N GLU A 286 7.78 -14.48 -4.71
CA GLU A 286 6.82 -15.42 -4.14
C GLU A 286 5.40 -14.85 -4.13
N VAL A 287 5.23 -13.55 -3.85
CA VAL A 287 3.93 -12.88 -3.91
C VAL A 287 3.36 -12.92 -5.32
N VAL A 288 4.19 -12.63 -6.32
CA VAL A 288 3.82 -12.71 -7.75
C VAL A 288 3.43 -14.13 -8.15
N GLU A 289 4.18 -15.14 -7.73
CA GLU A 289 3.86 -16.55 -8.05
C GLU A 289 2.56 -17.01 -7.38
N GLU A 290 2.30 -16.58 -6.14
CA GLU A 290 1.01 -16.86 -5.48
C GLU A 290 -0.16 -16.20 -6.23
N MET A 291 0.01 -14.97 -6.75
CA MET A 291 -1.01 -14.31 -7.56
C MET A 291 -1.27 -15.07 -8.87
N LYS A 292 -0.22 -15.52 -9.54
CA LYS A 292 -0.33 -16.34 -10.76
C LYS A 292 -1.01 -17.70 -10.50
N ALA A 293 -0.86 -18.24 -9.30
CA ALA A 293 -1.46 -19.53 -8.92
C ALA A 293 -2.96 -19.44 -8.57
N LEU A 294 -3.54 -18.24 -8.47
CA LEU A 294 -4.97 -18.09 -8.20
C LEU A 294 -5.82 -18.80 -9.26
N PRO A 295 -6.97 -19.36 -8.87
CA PRO A 295 -7.89 -20.07 -9.78
C PRO A 295 -8.71 -19.10 -10.64
N LEU A 296 -8.03 -18.23 -11.36
CA LEU A 296 -8.59 -17.26 -12.29
C LEU A 296 -8.36 -17.76 -13.74
N LYS A 297 -9.17 -17.28 -14.68
CA LYS A 297 -8.91 -17.48 -16.11
C LYS A 297 -7.59 -16.80 -16.49
N GLU A 298 -6.85 -17.37 -17.44
CA GLU A 298 -5.53 -16.83 -17.80
C GLU A 298 -5.61 -15.40 -18.34
N GLU A 299 -6.61 -15.09 -19.16
CA GLU A 299 -6.84 -13.72 -19.63
C GLU A 299 -7.18 -12.74 -18.50
N VAL A 300 -7.78 -13.21 -17.41
CA VAL A 300 -8.08 -12.40 -16.22
C VAL A 300 -6.81 -12.16 -15.40
N LYS A 301 -5.95 -13.16 -15.24
CA LYS A 301 -4.64 -13.01 -14.60
C LYS A 301 -3.79 -11.95 -15.29
N GLU A 302 -3.75 -11.97 -16.63
CA GLU A 302 -3.03 -10.95 -17.40
C GLU A 302 -3.59 -9.54 -17.16
N LYS A 303 -4.91 -9.40 -17.08
CA LYS A 303 -5.55 -8.13 -16.76
C LYS A 303 -5.19 -7.63 -15.36
N TRP A 304 -5.28 -8.49 -14.34
CA TRP A 304 -5.01 -8.13 -12.96
C TRP A 304 -3.53 -7.79 -12.75
N LEU A 305 -2.65 -8.61 -13.31
CA LEU A 305 -1.20 -8.45 -13.13
C LEU A 305 -0.61 -7.29 -13.95
N TYR A 306 -1.24 -6.93 -15.08
CA TYR A 306 -0.66 -5.94 -15.99
C TYR A 306 -1.68 -5.02 -16.65
N GLY A 307 -2.61 -5.56 -17.43
CA GLY A 307 -3.41 -4.80 -18.39
C GLY A 307 -4.23 -3.68 -17.77
N ASN A 308 -4.80 -3.91 -16.58
CA ASN A 308 -5.64 -2.91 -15.90
C ASN A 308 -4.80 -1.75 -15.37
N ALA A 309 -3.64 -2.03 -14.75
CA ALA A 309 -2.73 -1.01 -14.26
C ALA A 309 -2.12 -0.19 -15.41
N ALA A 310 -1.71 -0.85 -16.49
CA ALA A 310 -1.22 -0.17 -17.71
C ALA A 310 -2.25 0.82 -18.27
N ARG A 311 -3.52 0.44 -18.27
CA ARG A 311 -4.62 1.31 -18.71
C ARG A 311 -4.83 2.52 -17.79
N ILE A 312 -4.78 2.34 -16.46
CA ILE A 312 -4.91 3.43 -15.47
C ILE A 312 -3.82 4.49 -15.72
N PHE A 313 -2.59 4.05 -15.94
CA PHE A 313 -1.46 4.95 -16.14
C PHE A 313 -1.16 5.29 -17.61
N ARG A 314 -1.98 4.80 -18.54
CA ARG A 314 -1.83 5.05 -19.99
C ARG A 314 -0.43 4.68 -20.51
N ARG A 315 0.05 3.52 -20.12
CA ARG A 315 1.35 2.95 -20.52
C ARG A 315 1.20 1.65 -21.29
#